data_21d5eb573288900053ef1500782d416b
#
_entry.id   21d5eb573288900053ef1500782d416b
#
_cell.length_a   1.000
_cell.length_b   1.000
_cell.length_c   1.000
_cell.angle_alpha   90.00
_cell.angle_beta   90.00
_cell.angle_gamma   90.00
#
_symmetry.space_group_name_H-M   'P 1'
#
loop_
_entity.id
_entity.type
_entity.pdbx_description
1 polymer ?
#
loop_
_entity_poly.entity_id
_entity_poly.type
_entity_poly.pdbx_seq_one_letter_code
_entity_poly.pdbx_strand_id
1 'polypeptide(L)'
;VQTKKLKVYQIVEATCSDIVSEGLGISHIKTDEYKPLTGFVLGVMPGETFLAKVTRVKSNHFLAVVLPVNEVPDQWIGSNHERSQVCHDSWALFNVSPRRVKPACEIFTFCGSCKMLHMSYDDSLVFKKKWLATQLGRSHVPCPDIKIIESPRKTKYRNHVQIHINKHAERGFYAPYSYTTKAFPHEGCLLFDQKQVDQNFPDELKLEKCVRARIDYIKNKTGIWSLYSKEEKNEIFSYTVEYPLSGDTKISIPNSSFFQTNTSIIPLWLGEIEKLTKMFIPENRKLRVLELFCGFGFISRMLSFHQEIEVLGVDILGIRDLEKIKLENDKHAFINADTFKESYIQQDLCFLDKIKEEPKERIRSFQPDLIILNPPRSGFIPEQLNFLLENIFNFSYQNPVIYSSCNGATFARDAACLSEKGYFIDNLTLLDFFPWTAHYEILGLFKKA
;
A
#
# COMPACT_ATOMS: atom_id res chain seq x y z
N VAL A 1 37.46 -25.91 6.65
CA VAL A 1 36.78 -25.41 7.88
C VAL A 1 35.30 -25.76 7.74
N GLN A 2 34.73 -26.55 8.67
CA GLN A 2 33.32 -26.88 8.69
C GLN A 2 32.54 -25.61 9.08
N THR A 3 31.80 -25.01 8.15
CA THR A 3 31.00 -23.80 8.43
C THR A 3 29.86 -24.12 9.40
N LYS A 4 29.67 -23.32 10.42
CA LYS A 4 28.59 -23.44 11.38
C LYS A 4 27.25 -23.14 10.73
N LYS A 5 26.17 -23.78 11.21
CA LYS A 5 24.80 -23.50 10.77
C LYS A 5 24.23 -22.38 11.61
N LEU A 6 23.74 -21.33 10.96
CA LEU A 6 23.07 -20.22 11.63
C LEU A 6 21.78 -20.68 12.32
N LYS A 7 21.50 -20.18 13.54
CA LYS A 7 20.33 -20.55 14.34
C LYS A 7 19.44 -19.34 14.63
N VAL A 8 18.16 -19.62 14.85
CA VAL A 8 17.20 -18.59 15.34
C VAL A 8 17.62 -18.12 16.73
N TYR A 9 17.39 -16.84 17.02
CA TYR A 9 17.81 -16.10 18.23
C TYR A 9 19.32 -15.89 18.38
N GLN A 10 20.13 -16.35 17.45
CA GLN A 10 21.55 -16.05 17.43
C GLN A 10 21.79 -14.57 17.13
N ILE A 11 22.78 -13.99 17.81
CA ILE A 11 23.25 -12.62 17.52
C ILE A 11 24.40 -12.74 16.51
N VAL A 12 24.33 -11.88 15.49
CA VAL A 12 25.34 -11.78 14.45
C VAL A 12 25.77 -10.33 14.25
N GLU A 13 27.05 -10.12 13.94
CA GLU A 13 27.54 -8.85 13.41
C GLU A 13 27.43 -8.88 11.89
N ALA A 14 26.82 -7.84 11.32
CA ALA A 14 26.62 -7.75 9.88
C ALA A 14 26.73 -6.30 9.38
N THR A 15 26.95 -6.15 8.08
CA THR A 15 26.98 -4.85 7.40
C THR A 15 25.86 -4.78 6.37
N CYS A 16 25.12 -3.68 6.36
CA CYS A 16 24.05 -3.41 5.39
C CYS A 16 24.64 -2.86 4.10
N SER A 17 24.27 -3.43 2.97
CA SER A 17 24.70 -2.97 1.62
C SER A 17 23.64 -2.14 0.91
N ASP A 18 22.35 -2.46 1.07
CA ASP A 18 21.22 -1.78 0.43
C ASP A 18 19.92 -2.06 1.19
N ILE A 19 18.81 -1.40 0.82
CA ILE A 19 17.46 -1.65 1.36
C ILE A 19 16.55 -2.14 0.23
N VAL A 20 15.90 -3.29 0.45
CA VAL A 20 14.92 -3.87 -0.49
C VAL A 20 13.52 -3.30 -0.31
N SER A 21 12.64 -3.60 -1.27
CA SER A 21 11.26 -3.07 -1.35
C SER A 21 10.36 -3.41 -0.15
N GLU A 22 10.75 -4.34 0.69
CA GLU A 22 10.07 -4.64 1.96
C GLU A 22 10.52 -3.74 3.12
N GLY A 23 11.44 -2.79 2.86
CA GLY A 23 12.02 -1.89 3.87
C GLY A 23 13.04 -2.57 4.78
N LEU A 24 13.71 -3.62 4.28
CA LEU A 24 14.70 -4.42 5.00
C LEU A 24 16.08 -4.21 4.39
N GLY A 25 17.10 -4.03 5.25
CA GLY A 25 18.49 -3.94 4.80
C GLY A 25 19.01 -5.28 4.31
N ILE A 26 19.58 -5.31 3.09
CA ILE A 26 20.39 -6.44 2.62
C ILE A 26 21.69 -6.43 3.39
N SER A 27 22.00 -7.52 4.05
CA SER A 27 23.10 -7.57 5.00
C SER A 27 23.93 -8.82 4.86
N HIS A 28 25.22 -8.70 5.18
CA HIS A 28 26.19 -9.79 5.12
C HIS A 28 26.87 -9.93 6.48
N ILE A 29 26.93 -11.17 6.98
CA ILE A 29 27.59 -11.48 8.25
C ILE A 29 29.11 -11.29 8.08
N LYS A 30 29.75 -10.65 9.05
CA LYS A 30 31.19 -10.30 9.02
C LYS A 30 32.16 -11.45 9.34
N THR A 31 31.70 -12.67 9.49
CA THR A 31 32.55 -13.79 9.85
C THR A 31 32.37 -14.95 8.88
N ASP A 32 33.47 -15.63 8.55
CA ASP A 32 33.50 -16.82 7.70
C ASP A 32 33.10 -18.11 8.48
N GLU A 33 32.74 -17.98 9.76
CA GLU A 33 32.30 -19.13 10.57
C GLU A 33 30.99 -19.74 10.08
N TYR A 34 30.16 -18.97 9.38
CA TYR A 34 28.85 -19.39 8.87
C TYR A 34 28.88 -19.57 7.35
N LYS A 35 28.01 -20.46 6.87
CA LYS A 35 27.72 -20.50 5.43
C LYS A 35 27.24 -19.12 4.97
N PRO A 36 27.75 -18.58 3.87
CA PRO A 36 27.30 -17.29 3.33
C PRO A 36 25.78 -17.30 3.10
N LEU A 37 25.06 -16.47 3.84
CA LEU A 37 23.63 -16.24 3.71
C LEU A 37 23.35 -14.74 3.61
N THR A 38 22.45 -14.37 2.73
CA THR A 38 21.96 -13.00 2.68
C THR A 38 21.02 -12.75 3.86
N GLY A 39 21.29 -11.72 4.65
CA GLY A 39 20.43 -11.25 5.70
C GLY A 39 19.46 -10.18 5.22
N PHE A 40 18.22 -10.24 5.66
CA PHE A 40 17.25 -9.15 5.53
C PHE A 40 16.94 -8.63 6.93
N VAL A 41 17.44 -7.42 7.24
CA VAL A 41 17.46 -6.88 8.60
C VAL A 41 16.59 -5.63 8.69
N LEU A 42 15.69 -5.59 9.66
CA LEU A 42 14.86 -4.43 9.93
C LEU A 42 15.63 -3.40 10.77
N GLY A 43 15.52 -2.12 10.40
CA GLY A 43 16.00 -0.99 11.17
C GLY A 43 17.45 -0.58 10.92
N VAL A 44 18.03 -0.98 9.78
CA VAL A 44 19.41 -0.66 9.38
C VAL A 44 19.47 0.10 8.07
N MET A 45 20.55 0.86 7.85
CA MET A 45 20.78 1.66 6.64
C MET A 45 22.03 1.20 5.91
N PRO A 46 22.14 1.46 4.58
CA PRO A 46 23.34 1.15 3.81
C PRO A 46 24.60 1.77 4.43
N GLY A 47 25.65 0.98 4.51
CA GLY A 47 26.94 1.35 5.10
C GLY A 47 27.06 1.10 6.61
N GLU A 48 25.94 0.88 7.31
CA GLU A 48 25.96 0.59 8.73
C GLU A 48 26.43 -0.82 9.03
N THR A 49 27.23 -0.96 10.05
CA THR A 49 27.56 -2.22 10.72
C THR A 49 26.81 -2.28 12.04
N PHE A 50 26.32 -3.46 12.41
CA PHE A 50 25.41 -3.59 13.55
C PHE A 50 25.40 -5.01 14.11
N LEU A 51 24.87 -5.14 15.33
CA LEU A 51 24.46 -6.42 15.87
C LEU A 51 22.95 -6.65 15.60
N ALA A 52 22.64 -7.84 15.13
CA ALA A 52 21.25 -8.22 14.86
C ALA A 52 20.90 -9.58 15.46
N LYS A 53 19.66 -9.71 15.93
CA LYS A 53 19.07 -10.95 16.43
C LYS A 53 18.33 -11.65 15.31
N VAL A 54 18.77 -12.87 14.98
CA VAL A 54 18.15 -13.69 13.94
C VAL A 54 16.76 -14.13 14.39
N THR A 55 15.74 -13.81 13.59
CA THR A 55 14.33 -14.16 13.89
C THR A 55 13.87 -15.38 13.09
N ARG A 56 14.45 -15.61 11.91
CA ARG A 56 14.13 -16.75 11.05
C ARG A 56 15.32 -17.11 10.16
N VAL A 57 15.53 -18.40 9.95
CA VAL A 57 16.52 -18.91 8.99
C VAL A 57 15.82 -19.71 7.90
N LYS A 58 16.17 -19.46 6.65
CA LYS A 58 15.75 -20.16 5.45
C LYS A 58 16.95 -20.83 4.78
N SER A 59 16.74 -21.56 3.70
CA SER A 59 17.81 -22.25 2.97
C SER A 59 18.87 -21.32 2.38
N ASN A 60 18.46 -20.12 1.91
CA ASN A 60 19.28 -19.17 1.16
C ASN A 60 19.37 -17.78 1.80
N HIS A 61 18.62 -17.51 2.87
CA HIS A 61 18.62 -16.23 3.57
C HIS A 61 18.20 -16.37 5.03
N PHE A 62 18.43 -15.29 5.79
CA PHE A 62 17.88 -15.16 7.15
C PHE A 62 17.16 -13.81 7.32
N LEU A 63 16.23 -13.78 8.28
CA LEU A 63 15.57 -12.56 8.73
C LEU A 63 16.08 -12.21 10.10
N ALA A 64 16.35 -10.93 10.34
CA ALA A 64 16.83 -10.45 11.63
C ALA A 64 16.28 -9.05 11.93
N VAL A 65 16.45 -8.62 13.17
CA VAL A 65 16.12 -7.28 13.64
C VAL A 65 17.37 -6.71 14.32
N VAL A 66 17.69 -5.45 14.08
CA VAL A 66 18.78 -4.77 14.78
C VAL A 66 18.58 -4.89 16.28
N LEU A 67 19.66 -5.18 17.02
CA LEU A 67 19.59 -5.46 18.43
C LEU A 67 19.51 -4.14 19.23
N PRO A 68 18.57 -4.03 20.19
CA PRO A 68 18.60 -2.94 21.15
C PRO A 68 19.85 -3.03 22.03
N VAL A 69 20.39 -1.89 22.45
CA VAL A 69 21.61 -1.83 23.25
C VAL A 69 21.49 -2.58 24.58
N ASN A 70 20.33 -2.49 25.22
CA ASN A 70 20.08 -3.19 26.48
C ASN A 70 19.97 -4.71 26.34
N GLU A 71 19.85 -5.22 25.11
CA GLU A 71 19.86 -6.66 24.82
C GLU A 71 21.24 -7.17 24.34
N VAL A 72 22.26 -6.29 24.24
CA VAL A 72 23.62 -6.68 23.84
C VAL A 72 24.29 -7.45 24.95
N PRO A 73 24.67 -8.74 24.73
CA PRO A 73 25.38 -9.52 25.75
C PRO A 73 26.78 -8.94 26.05
N ASP A 74 27.24 -9.03 27.30
CA ASP A 74 28.53 -8.47 27.74
C ASP A 74 29.72 -9.00 26.95
N GLN A 75 29.68 -10.24 26.48
CA GLN A 75 30.73 -10.82 25.63
C GLN A 75 30.98 -10.06 24.32
N TRP A 76 30.01 -9.28 23.84
CA TRP A 76 30.14 -8.42 22.64
C TRP A 76 30.69 -7.03 22.97
N ILE A 77 30.67 -6.64 24.26
CA ILE A 77 31.04 -5.31 24.75
C ILE A 77 32.55 -5.25 25.09
N GLY A 78 33.24 -6.37 25.22
CA GLY A 78 34.63 -6.40 25.69
C GLY A 78 35.67 -6.82 24.66
N SER A 79 35.28 -7.36 23.51
CA SER A 79 36.23 -8.00 22.59
C SER A 79 36.77 -7.12 21.48
N ASN A 80 36.04 -6.09 21.05
CA ASN A 80 36.47 -5.19 19.95
C ASN A 80 35.88 -3.77 20.01
N HIS A 81 34.95 -3.45 20.93
CA HIS A 81 34.28 -2.16 20.96
C HIS A 81 33.96 -1.71 22.40
N GLU A 82 34.23 -0.46 22.75
CA GLU A 82 33.69 0.14 23.94
C GLU A 82 32.21 0.36 23.84
N ARG A 83 31.45 0.24 24.96
CA ARG A 83 29.98 0.37 24.97
C ARG A 83 29.49 1.69 24.37
N SER A 84 30.26 2.75 24.50
CA SER A 84 30.00 4.07 23.90
C SER A 84 30.14 4.09 22.39
N GLN A 85 30.90 3.15 21.79
CA GLN A 85 31.08 3.02 20.33
C GLN A 85 30.02 2.13 19.67
N VAL A 86 29.27 1.35 20.48
CA VAL A 86 28.29 0.36 20.00
C VAL A 86 26.88 0.92 19.98
N CYS A 87 26.66 2.12 20.53
CA CYS A 87 25.33 2.62 20.86
C CYS A 87 25.00 3.90 20.10
N HIS A 88 24.06 3.82 19.19
CA HIS A 88 23.43 5.00 18.62
C HIS A 88 21.90 4.90 18.81
N ASP A 89 21.30 5.90 19.47
CA ASP A 89 19.85 6.00 19.67
C ASP A 89 19.18 4.71 20.20
N SER A 90 19.81 4.03 21.14
CA SER A 90 19.35 2.77 21.77
C SER A 90 19.53 1.50 20.91
N TRP A 91 20.24 1.55 19.78
CA TRP A 91 20.51 0.40 18.90
C TRP A 91 22.00 0.07 18.85
N ALA A 92 22.32 -1.22 18.71
CA ALA A 92 23.70 -1.70 18.57
C ALA A 92 24.19 -1.47 17.13
N LEU A 93 24.60 -0.25 16.84
CA LEU A 93 25.05 0.23 15.52
C LEU A 93 26.49 0.75 15.61
N PHE A 94 27.28 0.42 14.60
CA PHE A 94 28.61 0.96 14.32
C PHE A 94 28.57 1.67 12.96
N ASN A 95 29.47 2.59 12.68
CA ASN A 95 29.49 3.33 11.41
C ASN A 95 28.12 3.84 10.99
N VAL A 96 27.50 4.60 11.89
CA VAL A 96 26.14 5.09 11.69
C VAL A 96 26.03 5.95 10.44
N SER A 97 25.04 5.68 9.60
CA SER A 97 24.76 6.46 8.39
C SER A 97 24.44 7.93 8.76
N PRO A 98 25.04 8.93 8.08
CA PRO A 98 24.70 10.34 8.29
C PRO A 98 23.24 10.66 7.92
N ARG A 99 22.58 9.78 7.18
CA ARG A 99 21.17 9.90 6.78
C ARG A 99 20.20 9.28 7.80
N ARG A 100 20.73 8.62 8.85
CA ARG A 100 19.91 8.06 9.92
C ARG A 100 19.28 9.14 10.76
N VAL A 101 18.01 8.94 11.11
CA VAL A 101 17.32 9.77 12.10
C VAL A 101 16.88 8.91 13.28
N LYS A 102 16.71 9.54 14.44
CA LYS A 102 16.13 8.88 15.62
C LYS A 102 14.67 8.52 15.32
N PRO A 103 14.28 7.24 15.42
CA PRO A 103 12.89 6.84 15.22
C PRO A 103 11.95 7.54 16.20
N ALA A 104 10.89 8.15 15.69
CA ALA A 104 9.90 8.85 16.50
C ALA A 104 8.96 7.90 17.28
N CYS A 105 9.17 6.58 17.22
CA CYS A 105 8.40 5.56 17.91
C CYS A 105 9.34 4.70 18.76
N GLU A 106 9.10 4.67 20.08
CA GLU A 106 9.93 3.93 21.06
C GLU A 106 9.95 2.41 20.83
N ILE A 107 8.88 1.85 20.23
CA ILE A 107 8.79 0.42 19.90
C ILE A 107 9.15 0.12 18.43
N PHE A 108 9.83 1.06 17.75
CA PHE A 108 10.34 0.79 16.40
C PHE A 108 11.24 -0.46 16.43
N THR A 109 11.17 -1.31 15.42
CA THR A 109 11.75 -2.64 15.29
C THR A 109 11.14 -3.74 16.16
N PHE A 110 10.53 -3.43 17.30
CA PHE A 110 9.74 -4.39 18.09
C PHE A 110 8.33 -4.59 17.49
N CYS A 111 7.78 -3.55 16.86
CA CYS A 111 6.54 -3.58 16.11
C CYS A 111 6.82 -3.75 14.62
N GLY A 112 6.06 -4.62 13.94
CA GLY A 112 6.25 -4.92 12.51
C GLY A 112 5.61 -3.94 11.53
N SER A 113 4.90 -2.89 12.00
CA SER A 113 4.08 -2.04 11.12
C SER A 113 4.89 -0.99 10.37
N CYS A 114 5.72 -0.21 11.06
CA CYS A 114 6.59 0.80 10.45
C CYS A 114 7.95 0.19 10.16
N LYS A 115 8.50 0.44 8.97
CA LYS A 115 9.79 -0.13 8.57
C LYS A 115 10.82 0.91 8.20
N MET A 116 10.43 2.20 8.12
CA MET A 116 11.27 3.27 7.59
C MET A 116 11.42 4.47 8.54
N LEU A 117 11.11 4.31 9.85
CA LEU A 117 11.20 5.41 10.82
C LEU A 117 12.65 5.80 11.19
N HIS A 118 13.63 5.02 10.79
CA HIS A 118 15.06 5.26 11.05
C HIS A 118 15.73 6.11 9.96
N MET A 119 14.97 6.61 9.00
CA MET A 119 15.43 7.53 7.95
C MET A 119 14.50 8.74 7.87
N SER A 120 14.93 9.80 7.19
CA SER A 120 14.06 10.95 6.91
C SER A 120 12.90 10.57 6.01
N TYR A 121 11.84 11.37 6.02
CA TYR A 121 10.70 11.14 5.14
C TYR A 121 11.13 11.19 3.67
N ASP A 122 11.95 12.17 3.31
CA ASP A 122 12.47 12.35 1.95
C ASP A 122 13.33 11.14 1.51
N ASP A 123 14.18 10.62 2.40
CA ASP A 123 14.94 9.40 2.13
C ASP A 123 14.02 8.20 1.90
N SER A 124 12.93 8.12 2.66
CA SER A 124 11.95 7.04 2.45
C SER A 124 11.33 7.07 1.06
N LEU A 125 11.06 8.27 0.53
CA LEU A 125 10.55 8.45 -0.85
C LEU A 125 11.61 8.10 -1.90
N VAL A 126 12.87 8.50 -1.67
CA VAL A 126 14.00 8.12 -2.56
C VAL A 126 14.12 6.60 -2.66
N PHE A 127 14.03 5.86 -1.55
CA PHE A 127 14.05 4.39 -1.58
C PHE A 127 12.83 3.82 -2.32
N LYS A 128 11.63 4.33 -2.08
CA LYS A 128 10.42 3.89 -2.79
C LYS A 128 10.55 4.11 -4.31
N LYS A 129 11.03 5.28 -4.74
CA LYS A 129 11.33 5.57 -6.16
C LYS A 129 12.36 4.58 -6.73
N LYS A 130 13.45 4.34 -6.01
CA LYS A 130 14.50 3.37 -6.40
C LYS A 130 13.94 1.96 -6.54
N TRP A 131 13.08 1.52 -5.62
CA TRP A 131 12.48 0.18 -5.68
C TRP A 131 11.59 0.01 -6.90
N LEU A 132 10.73 1.00 -7.21
CA LEU A 132 9.87 0.96 -8.38
C LEU A 132 10.71 0.88 -9.67
N ALA A 133 11.72 1.73 -9.81
CA ALA A 133 12.64 1.71 -10.96
C ALA A 133 13.37 0.36 -11.08
N THR A 134 13.82 -0.20 -9.95
CA THR A 134 14.51 -1.53 -9.94
C THR A 134 13.56 -2.65 -10.37
N GLN A 135 12.29 -2.62 -9.93
CA GLN A 135 11.30 -3.63 -10.30
C GLN A 135 10.98 -3.58 -11.79
N LEU A 136 10.79 -2.38 -12.36
CA LEU A 136 10.64 -2.21 -13.81
C LEU A 136 11.87 -2.70 -14.58
N GLY A 137 13.08 -2.34 -14.15
CA GLY A 137 14.30 -2.81 -14.78
C GLY A 137 14.46 -4.34 -14.76
N ARG A 138 14.08 -5.00 -13.66
CA ARG A 138 14.08 -6.48 -13.57
C ARG A 138 13.06 -7.14 -14.50
N SER A 139 11.99 -6.43 -14.81
CA SER A 139 10.96 -6.87 -15.77
C SER A 139 11.26 -6.40 -17.21
N HIS A 140 12.43 -5.84 -17.45
CA HIS A 140 12.87 -5.31 -18.76
C HIS A 140 11.94 -4.22 -19.34
N VAL A 141 11.24 -3.49 -18.46
CA VAL A 141 10.36 -2.38 -18.84
C VAL A 141 11.14 -1.07 -18.72
N PRO A 142 11.24 -0.25 -19.77
CA PRO A 142 11.83 1.07 -19.68
C PRO A 142 11.13 1.93 -18.63
N CYS A 143 11.89 2.50 -17.72
CA CYS A 143 11.37 3.32 -16.64
C CYS A 143 11.49 4.81 -17.01
N PRO A 144 10.39 5.55 -17.22
CA PRO A 144 10.45 7.00 -17.39
C PRO A 144 10.83 7.68 -16.08
N ASP A 145 10.93 9.02 -16.08
CA ASP A 145 11.06 9.73 -14.80
C ASP A 145 9.82 9.51 -13.94
N ILE A 146 10.07 9.23 -12.66
CA ILE A 146 9.01 8.94 -11.69
C ILE A 146 8.70 10.24 -10.94
N LYS A 147 7.51 10.80 -11.17
CA LYS A 147 6.94 11.85 -10.34
C LYS A 147 6.60 11.30 -8.96
N ILE A 148 6.92 12.04 -7.90
CA ILE A 148 6.52 11.67 -6.52
C ILE A 148 5.43 12.63 -6.04
N ILE A 149 4.36 12.05 -5.48
CA ILE A 149 3.33 12.77 -4.74
C ILE A 149 3.42 12.35 -3.27
N GLU A 150 3.82 13.29 -2.44
CA GLU A 150 3.94 13.11 -0.99
C GLU A 150 2.57 12.99 -0.33
N SER A 151 2.52 12.27 0.80
CA SER A 151 1.33 12.27 1.64
C SER A 151 1.15 13.62 2.34
N PRO A 152 -0.01 14.28 2.25
CA PRO A 152 -0.33 15.46 3.02
C PRO A 152 -0.27 15.21 4.54
N ARG A 153 -0.65 14.00 4.98
CA ARG A 153 -0.50 13.55 6.37
C ARG A 153 0.56 12.48 6.45
N LYS A 154 1.64 12.77 7.15
CA LYS A 154 2.75 11.83 7.39
C LYS A 154 2.52 10.97 8.65
N THR A 155 1.60 11.39 9.53
CA THR A 155 1.20 10.66 10.75
C THR A 155 -0.30 10.70 10.93
N LYS A 156 -0.85 9.78 11.74
CA LYS A 156 -2.29 9.67 12.04
C LYS A 156 -3.16 9.69 10.76
N TYR A 157 -2.70 9.01 9.73
CA TYR A 157 -3.39 8.99 8.43
C TYR A 157 -4.28 7.78 8.22
N ARG A 158 -4.06 6.67 8.98
CA ARG A 158 -4.83 5.44 8.79
C ARG A 158 -6.23 5.58 9.34
N ASN A 159 -7.19 5.54 8.45
CA ASN A 159 -8.62 5.48 8.77
C ASN A 159 -9.13 4.06 9.08
N HIS A 160 -8.33 3.04 8.81
CA HIS A 160 -8.65 1.64 9.12
C HIS A 160 -7.45 0.93 9.71
N VAL A 161 -7.60 0.36 10.88
CA VAL A 161 -6.58 -0.40 11.58
C VAL A 161 -7.14 -1.70 12.15
N GLN A 162 -6.31 -2.74 12.14
CA GLN A 162 -6.59 -4.01 12.78
C GLN A 162 -5.72 -4.11 14.04
N ILE A 163 -6.36 -4.15 15.19
CA ILE A 163 -5.74 -4.16 16.51
C ILE A 163 -5.76 -5.59 17.03
N HIS A 164 -4.62 -6.10 17.42
CA HIS A 164 -4.50 -7.41 18.07
C HIS A 164 -4.46 -7.25 19.58
N ILE A 165 -5.11 -8.15 20.30
CA ILE A 165 -5.17 -8.16 21.76
C ILE A 165 -4.50 -9.45 22.24
N ASN A 166 -3.54 -9.33 23.13
CA ASN A 166 -2.84 -10.48 23.69
C ASN A 166 -3.55 -11.01 24.95
N LYS A 167 -3.03 -12.10 25.51
CA LYS A 167 -3.56 -12.74 26.72
C LYS A 167 -3.54 -11.87 27.99
N HIS A 168 -2.81 -10.76 27.98
CA HIS A 168 -2.74 -9.78 29.06
C HIS A 168 -3.65 -8.57 28.79
N ALA A 169 -4.56 -8.66 27.82
CA ALA A 169 -5.43 -7.57 27.36
C ALA A 169 -4.66 -6.35 26.79
N GLU A 170 -3.37 -6.49 26.46
CA GLU A 170 -2.62 -5.43 25.81
C GLU A 170 -2.94 -5.39 24.33
N ARG A 171 -3.19 -4.17 23.82
CA ARG A 171 -3.55 -3.88 22.44
C ARG A 171 -2.34 -3.44 21.65
N GLY A 172 -2.20 -3.95 20.43
CA GLY A 172 -1.03 -3.64 19.62
C GLY A 172 -1.06 -4.22 18.22
N PHE A 173 0.12 -4.18 17.60
CA PHE A 173 0.38 -4.86 16.32
C PHE A 173 1.32 -6.05 16.53
N TYR A 174 1.41 -6.92 15.55
CA TYR A 174 2.34 -8.03 15.59
C TYR A 174 3.80 -7.56 15.51
N ALA A 175 4.66 -8.24 16.26
CA ALA A 175 6.09 -8.13 16.12
C ALA A 175 6.54 -8.58 14.72
N PRO A 176 7.69 -8.09 14.22
CA PRO A 176 8.20 -8.49 12.91
C PRO A 176 8.35 -10.02 12.81
N TYR A 177 7.81 -10.61 11.75
CA TYR A 177 7.89 -12.05 11.45
C TYR A 177 7.27 -12.98 12.51
N SER A 178 6.38 -12.46 13.35
CA SER A 178 5.78 -13.16 14.49
C SER A 178 4.28 -12.84 14.58
N TYR A 179 3.54 -13.69 15.26
CA TYR A 179 2.16 -13.46 15.71
C TYR A 179 2.10 -12.98 17.18
N THR A 180 3.23 -12.59 17.75
CA THR A 180 3.28 -12.02 19.09
C THR A 180 2.85 -10.54 19.01
N THR A 181 1.79 -10.19 19.72
CA THR A 181 1.33 -8.80 19.83
C THR A 181 2.32 -7.99 20.65
N LYS A 182 2.73 -6.85 20.12
CA LYS A 182 3.50 -5.82 20.82
C LYS A 182 2.57 -4.68 21.17
N ALA A 183 2.48 -4.36 22.46
CA ALA A 183 1.67 -3.25 22.95
C ALA A 183 2.02 -1.95 22.21
N PHE A 184 1.01 -1.11 22.01
CA PHE A 184 1.22 0.21 21.44
C PHE A 184 2.18 1.04 22.32
N PRO A 185 2.91 1.99 21.73
CA PRO A 185 3.78 2.87 22.49
C PRO A 185 2.98 3.78 23.43
N HIS A 186 3.58 4.16 24.55
CA HIS A 186 2.94 5.03 25.55
C HIS A 186 2.50 6.38 24.95
N GLU A 187 3.34 6.98 24.12
CA GLU A 187 3.04 8.25 23.42
C GLU A 187 1.99 8.13 22.32
N GLY A 188 1.60 6.92 21.99
CA GLY A 188 0.62 6.60 20.95
C GLY A 188 1.22 6.19 19.62
N CYS A 189 0.44 5.47 18.82
CA CYS A 189 0.84 5.03 17.48
C CYS A 189 0.90 6.19 16.50
N LEU A 190 1.98 6.28 15.70
CA LEU A 190 2.12 7.31 14.66
C LEU A 190 1.16 7.11 13.48
N LEU A 191 0.66 5.90 13.25
CA LEU A 191 -0.13 5.59 12.06
C LEU A 191 -1.60 6.01 12.19
N PHE A 192 -2.15 6.01 13.40
CA PHE A 192 -3.56 6.33 13.66
C PHE A 192 -3.72 7.01 15.03
N ASP A 193 -4.89 7.60 15.28
CA ASP A 193 -5.18 8.24 16.57
C ASP A 193 -5.54 7.19 17.63
N GLN A 194 -4.49 6.58 18.20
CA GLN A 194 -4.63 5.56 19.22
C GLN A 194 -5.35 6.07 20.46
N LYS A 195 -5.06 7.30 20.92
CA LYS A 195 -5.65 7.86 22.14
C LYS A 195 -7.17 7.90 22.07
N GLN A 196 -7.70 8.29 20.91
CA GLN A 196 -9.16 8.26 20.66
C GLN A 196 -9.73 6.84 20.68
N VAL A 197 -9.03 5.89 20.07
CA VAL A 197 -9.44 4.48 20.09
C VAL A 197 -9.43 3.93 21.51
N ASP A 198 -8.40 4.23 22.30
CA ASP A 198 -8.25 3.72 23.67
C ASP A 198 -9.30 4.28 24.63
N GLN A 199 -9.63 5.58 24.51
CA GLN A 199 -10.64 6.24 25.34
C GLN A 199 -12.05 5.69 25.18
N ASN A 200 -12.33 5.12 24.01
CA ASN A 200 -13.68 4.68 23.66
C ASN A 200 -13.74 3.17 23.39
N PHE A 201 -12.72 2.40 23.84
CA PHE A 201 -12.66 0.98 23.60
C PHE A 201 -13.72 0.25 24.45
N PRO A 202 -14.74 -0.41 23.83
CA PRO A 202 -15.80 -1.07 24.56
C PRO A 202 -15.30 -2.25 25.38
N ASP A 203 -15.89 -2.48 26.54
CA ASP A 203 -15.49 -3.57 27.42
C ASP A 203 -15.75 -4.95 26.79
N GLU A 204 -16.79 -5.08 26.01
CA GLU A 204 -17.19 -6.29 25.29
C GLU A 204 -16.10 -6.77 24.32
N LEU A 205 -15.34 -5.83 23.73
CA LEU A 205 -14.27 -6.15 22.78
C LEU A 205 -12.94 -6.49 23.43
N LYS A 206 -12.80 -6.35 24.77
CA LYS A 206 -11.54 -6.66 25.47
C LYS A 206 -11.18 -8.14 25.44
N LEU A 207 -12.16 -9.01 25.24
CA LEU A 207 -11.96 -10.47 25.14
C LEU A 207 -11.70 -10.94 23.72
N GLU A 208 -11.86 -10.06 22.72
CA GLU A 208 -11.60 -10.37 21.32
C GLU A 208 -10.09 -10.50 21.08
N LYS A 209 -9.69 -11.43 20.19
CA LYS A 209 -8.28 -11.56 19.77
C LYS A 209 -7.87 -10.48 18.78
N CYS A 210 -8.82 -9.93 18.06
CA CYS A 210 -8.62 -8.95 17.01
C CYS A 210 -9.84 -8.06 16.85
N VAL A 211 -9.63 -6.77 16.93
CA VAL A 211 -10.63 -5.73 16.72
C VAL A 211 -10.22 -4.85 15.55
N ARG A 212 -11.21 -4.39 14.78
CA ARG A 212 -11.01 -3.44 13.70
C ARG A 212 -11.54 -2.08 14.11
N ALA A 213 -10.80 -1.03 13.79
CA ALA A 213 -11.21 0.34 14.01
C ALA A 213 -11.32 1.09 12.69
N ARG A 214 -12.42 1.83 12.54
CA ARG A 214 -12.64 2.81 11.47
C ARG A 214 -12.58 4.21 12.08
N ILE A 215 -11.80 5.10 11.48
CA ILE A 215 -11.51 6.43 12.01
C ILE A 215 -11.72 7.42 10.86
N ASP A 216 -12.53 8.45 11.08
CA ASP A 216 -12.66 9.56 10.14
C ASP A 216 -11.82 10.74 10.60
N TYR A 217 -11.01 11.30 9.70
CA TYR A 217 -10.17 12.46 9.94
C TYR A 217 -10.74 13.67 9.18
N ILE A 218 -11.60 14.43 9.86
CA ILE A 218 -12.06 15.72 9.36
C ILE A 218 -10.94 16.75 9.56
N LYS A 219 -10.88 17.80 8.72
CA LYS A 219 -9.87 18.87 8.78
C LYS A 219 -9.55 19.28 10.23
N ASN A 220 -8.37 18.90 10.72
CA ASN A 220 -7.86 19.18 12.08
C ASN A 220 -8.68 18.62 13.28
N LYS A 221 -9.64 17.75 13.05
CA LYS A 221 -10.37 17.03 14.11
C LYS A 221 -10.43 15.55 13.76
N THR A 222 -10.32 14.71 14.79
CA THR A 222 -10.66 13.29 14.67
C THR A 222 -12.18 13.18 14.70
N GLY A 223 -12.76 12.63 13.65
CA GLY A 223 -14.20 12.47 13.52
C GLY A 223 -14.72 11.19 14.17
N ILE A 224 -15.92 10.82 13.78
CA ILE A 224 -16.60 9.61 14.23
C ILE A 224 -15.75 8.39 13.87
N TRP A 225 -15.55 7.49 14.80
CA TRP A 225 -14.88 6.23 14.60
C TRP A 225 -15.71 5.11 15.23
N SER A 226 -15.60 3.91 14.71
CA SER A 226 -16.25 2.72 15.26
C SER A 226 -15.23 1.63 15.52
N LEU A 227 -15.47 0.85 16.55
CA LEU A 227 -14.77 -0.39 16.86
C LEU A 227 -15.74 -1.54 16.61
N TYR A 228 -15.28 -2.58 15.92
CA TYR A 228 -16.12 -3.72 15.59
C TYR A 228 -15.31 -5.01 15.54
N SER A 229 -15.98 -6.12 15.89
CA SER A 229 -15.45 -7.47 15.74
C SER A 229 -15.62 -7.97 14.29
N LYS A 230 -15.08 -9.15 14.00
CA LYS A 230 -15.26 -9.81 12.69
C LYS A 230 -16.72 -10.09 12.33
N GLU A 231 -17.62 -10.16 13.33
CA GLU A 231 -19.02 -10.56 13.17
C GLU A 231 -19.90 -9.38 12.74
N GLU A 232 -19.52 -8.13 13.06
CA GLU A 232 -20.26 -6.91 12.76
C GLU A 232 -20.00 -6.37 11.35
N LYS A 233 -20.16 -7.21 10.33
CA LYS A 233 -19.81 -6.87 8.95
C LYS A 233 -20.74 -5.87 8.26
N ASN A 234 -21.97 -5.71 8.74
CA ASN A 234 -23.03 -4.98 8.04
C ASN A 234 -23.19 -3.52 8.49
N GLU A 235 -22.42 -3.05 9.46
CA GLU A 235 -22.45 -1.66 9.85
C GLU A 235 -21.94 -0.75 8.73
N ILE A 236 -22.57 0.40 8.57
CA ILE A 236 -22.18 1.43 7.61
C ILE A 236 -21.29 2.43 8.32
N PHE A 237 -20.17 2.72 7.73
CA PHE A 237 -19.22 3.72 8.20
C PHE A 237 -19.10 4.87 7.21
N SER A 238 -19.01 6.10 7.72
CA SER A 238 -18.90 7.30 6.87
C SER A 238 -17.53 7.93 6.97
N TYR A 239 -16.97 8.32 5.83
CA TYR A 239 -15.72 9.06 5.71
C TYR A 239 -15.96 10.40 5.03
N THR A 240 -15.25 11.43 5.48
CA THR A 240 -15.16 12.70 4.75
C THR A 240 -13.98 12.66 3.80
N VAL A 241 -14.26 12.81 2.52
CA VAL A 241 -13.27 12.82 1.44
C VAL A 241 -13.45 14.05 0.58
N GLU A 242 -12.34 14.73 0.26
CA GLU A 242 -12.35 15.83 -0.69
C GLU A 242 -12.27 15.26 -2.11
N TYR A 243 -13.24 15.65 -2.95
CA TYR A 243 -13.20 15.40 -4.38
C TYR A 243 -12.67 16.63 -5.12
N PRO A 244 -11.86 16.48 -6.18
CA PRO A 244 -11.31 17.59 -6.92
C PRO A 244 -12.33 18.62 -7.43
N LEU A 245 -13.53 18.17 -7.76
CA LEU A 245 -14.59 19.02 -8.34
C LEU A 245 -15.73 19.38 -7.39
N SER A 246 -16.03 18.53 -6.40
CA SER A 246 -17.20 18.69 -5.54
C SER A 246 -16.86 19.21 -4.13
N GLY A 247 -15.57 19.32 -3.80
CA GLY A 247 -15.13 19.66 -2.45
C GLY A 247 -15.34 18.51 -1.46
N ASP A 248 -15.63 18.83 -0.19
CA ASP A 248 -15.80 17.83 0.86
C ASP A 248 -17.08 17.02 0.63
N THR A 249 -16.93 15.71 0.41
CA THR A 249 -18.02 14.77 0.23
C THR A 249 -17.95 13.68 1.30
N LYS A 250 -19.07 13.38 1.92
CA LYS A 250 -19.20 12.31 2.89
C LYS A 250 -19.60 11.01 2.19
N ILE A 251 -18.75 9.99 2.30
CA ILE A 251 -18.98 8.67 1.71
C ILE A 251 -19.27 7.68 2.81
N SER A 252 -20.42 7.03 2.71
CA SER A 252 -20.84 5.96 3.64
C SER A 252 -20.63 4.61 2.98
N ILE A 253 -19.84 3.75 3.61
CA ILE A 253 -19.49 2.41 3.12
C ILE A 253 -19.69 1.35 4.22
N PRO A 254 -20.04 0.10 3.87
CA PRO A 254 -20.08 -0.99 4.84
C PRO A 254 -18.71 -1.27 5.46
N ASN A 255 -18.68 -1.68 6.73
CA ASN A 255 -17.45 -2.06 7.44
C ASN A 255 -16.63 -3.15 6.71
N SER A 256 -17.32 -4.06 6.01
CA SER A 256 -16.70 -5.13 5.23
C SER A 256 -16.05 -4.65 3.95
N SER A 257 -16.37 -3.44 3.46
CA SER A 257 -15.86 -2.92 2.19
C SER A 257 -14.45 -2.38 2.32
N PHE A 258 -13.67 -2.57 1.25
CA PHE A 258 -12.36 -1.93 1.13
C PHE A 258 -12.54 -0.42 0.89
N PHE A 259 -11.72 0.37 1.55
CA PHE A 259 -11.53 1.79 1.27
C PHE A 259 -10.06 2.18 1.47
N GLN A 260 -9.58 3.17 0.73
CA GLN A 260 -8.22 3.67 0.85
C GLN A 260 -7.92 4.14 2.28
N THR A 261 -6.82 3.65 2.87
CA THR A 261 -6.52 3.85 4.29
C THR A 261 -6.04 5.25 4.66
N ASN A 262 -5.67 6.05 3.67
CA ASN A 262 -5.21 7.42 3.84
C ASN A 262 -6.09 8.37 3.03
N THR A 263 -7.08 8.96 3.68
CA THR A 263 -8.02 9.87 3.01
C THR A 263 -7.35 11.18 2.58
N SER A 264 -6.26 11.61 3.22
CA SER A 264 -5.63 12.89 2.93
C SER A 264 -4.95 12.99 1.56
N ILE A 265 -4.54 11.87 0.97
CA ILE A 265 -3.89 11.82 -0.34
C ILE A 265 -4.86 11.50 -1.48
N ILE A 266 -6.09 11.08 -1.16
CA ILE A 266 -7.11 10.74 -2.16
C ILE A 266 -7.36 11.88 -3.15
N PRO A 267 -7.51 13.15 -2.73
CA PRO A 267 -7.72 14.26 -3.67
C PRO A 267 -6.58 14.39 -4.69
N LEU A 268 -5.34 14.18 -4.26
CA LEU A 268 -4.17 14.24 -5.16
C LEU A 268 -4.13 13.06 -6.14
N TRP A 269 -4.49 11.87 -5.67
CA TRP A 269 -4.59 10.67 -6.51
C TRP A 269 -5.69 10.82 -7.56
N LEU A 270 -6.89 11.26 -7.15
CA LEU A 270 -8.01 11.51 -8.07
C LEU A 270 -7.69 12.63 -9.04
N GLY A 271 -7.08 13.72 -8.58
CA GLY A 271 -6.67 14.84 -9.42
C GLY A 271 -5.64 14.45 -10.49
N GLU A 272 -4.71 13.51 -10.16
CA GLU A 272 -3.77 13.02 -11.16
C GLU A 272 -4.48 12.11 -12.19
N ILE A 273 -5.41 11.25 -11.76
CA ILE A 273 -6.23 10.43 -12.68
C ILE A 273 -7.06 11.33 -13.60
N GLU A 274 -7.72 12.34 -13.04
CA GLU A 274 -8.51 13.32 -13.79
C GLU A 274 -7.65 14.03 -14.84
N LYS A 275 -6.47 14.51 -14.44
CA LYS A 275 -5.53 15.18 -15.33
C LYS A 275 -5.12 14.29 -16.49
N LEU A 276 -4.76 13.03 -16.22
CA LEU A 276 -4.38 12.06 -17.25
C LEU A 276 -5.57 11.72 -18.17
N THR A 277 -6.77 11.59 -17.61
CA THR A 277 -8.01 11.30 -18.36
C THR A 277 -8.36 12.44 -19.32
N LYS A 278 -8.26 13.70 -18.88
CA LYS A 278 -8.56 14.86 -19.70
C LYS A 278 -7.68 15.02 -20.94
N MET A 279 -6.51 14.41 -20.97
CA MET A 279 -5.63 14.42 -22.16
C MET A 279 -6.26 13.72 -23.38
N PHE A 280 -7.32 12.95 -23.18
CA PHE A 280 -7.95 12.12 -24.21
C PHE A 280 -9.38 12.55 -24.55
N ILE A 281 -9.88 13.67 -24.01
CA ILE A 281 -11.23 14.17 -24.33
C ILE A 281 -11.28 14.58 -25.81
N PRO A 282 -12.16 13.96 -26.63
CA PRO A 282 -12.31 14.31 -28.03
C PRO A 282 -13.06 15.66 -28.18
N GLU A 283 -12.82 16.38 -29.26
CA GLU A 283 -13.46 17.69 -29.51
C GLU A 283 -14.99 17.62 -29.70
N ASN A 284 -15.51 16.54 -30.30
CA ASN A 284 -16.87 16.50 -30.84
C ASN A 284 -17.79 15.45 -30.19
N ARG A 285 -17.35 14.76 -29.14
CA ARG A 285 -18.14 13.76 -28.45
C ARG A 285 -17.61 13.53 -27.03
N LYS A 286 -18.34 12.79 -26.21
CA LYS A 286 -17.87 12.37 -24.91
C LYS A 286 -16.73 11.37 -25.01
N LEU A 287 -15.78 11.48 -24.08
CA LEU A 287 -14.77 10.47 -23.81
C LEU A 287 -15.42 9.27 -23.11
N ARG A 288 -15.27 8.08 -23.64
CA ARG A 288 -15.78 6.83 -23.05
C ARG A 288 -14.68 6.14 -22.27
N VAL A 289 -14.84 6.08 -20.96
CA VAL A 289 -13.88 5.50 -20.02
C VAL A 289 -14.40 4.18 -19.49
N LEU A 290 -13.61 3.11 -19.64
CA LEU A 290 -13.88 1.83 -19.01
C LEU A 290 -13.01 1.68 -17.75
N GLU A 291 -13.63 1.57 -16.57
CA GLU A 291 -12.92 1.29 -15.31
C GLU A 291 -13.12 -0.19 -14.93
N LEU A 292 -12.02 -0.93 -14.86
CA LEU A 292 -12.02 -2.31 -14.36
C LEU A 292 -11.52 -2.37 -12.92
N PHE A 293 -12.12 -3.25 -12.13
CA PHE A 293 -11.94 -3.31 -10.67
C PHE A 293 -12.35 -1.99 -10.00
N CYS A 294 -13.47 -1.44 -10.43
CA CYS A 294 -13.91 -0.12 -9.98
C CYS A 294 -14.36 -0.10 -8.50
N GLY A 295 -14.52 -1.26 -7.87
CA GLY A 295 -15.07 -1.36 -6.52
C GLY A 295 -16.46 -0.74 -6.46
N PHE A 296 -16.66 0.19 -5.55
CA PHE A 296 -17.90 0.97 -5.48
C PHE A 296 -17.89 2.23 -6.37
N GLY A 297 -17.03 2.25 -7.40
CA GLY A 297 -17.02 3.28 -8.43
C GLY A 297 -16.46 4.61 -7.98
N PHE A 298 -15.42 4.63 -7.14
CA PHE A 298 -14.88 5.87 -6.59
C PHE A 298 -14.28 6.78 -7.66
N ILE A 299 -13.47 6.22 -8.56
CA ILE A 299 -12.90 6.92 -9.72
C ILE A 299 -14.01 7.23 -10.73
N SER A 300 -14.85 6.25 -11.06
CA SER A 300 -15.98 6.43 -11.99
C SER A 300 -16.89 7.59 -11.58
N ARG A 301 -17.24 7.67 -10.30
CA ARG A 301 -18.09 8.74 -9.76
C ARG A 301 -17.42 10.10 -9.90
N MET A 302 -16.14 10.21 -9.58
CA MET A 302 -15.39 11.45 -9.73
C MET A 302 -15.33 11.90 -11.20
N LEU A 303 -15.05 10.98 -12.12
CA LEU A 303 -15.00 11.30 -13.55
C LEU A 303 -16.37 11.69 -14.13
N SER A 304 -17.45 11.14 -13.60
CA SER A 304 -18.83 11.45 -14.04
C SER A 304 -19.29 12.88 -13.69
N PHE A 305 -18.55 13.62 -12.86
CA PHE A 305 -18.81 15.06 -12.68
C PHE A 305 -18.49 15.89 -13.94
N HIS A 306 -17.70 15.31 -14.86
CA HIS A 306 -17.41 15.95 -16.16
C HIS A 306 -18.47 15.57 -17.18
N GLN A 307 -19.15 16.58 -17.75
CA GLN A 307 -20.18 16.37 -18.77
C GLN A 307 -19.61 15.75 -20.05
N GLU A 308 -18.30 15.93 -20.30
CA GLU A 308 -17.56 15.42 -21.45
C GLU A 308 -17.12 13.95 -21.28
N ILE A 309 -17.38 13.33 -20.14
CA ILE A 309 -16.93 11.98 -19.84
C ILE A 309 -18.15 11.08 -19.60
N GLU A 310 -18.12 9.90 -20.20
CA GLU A 310 -19.02 8.80 -19.94
C GLU A 310 -18.22 7.62 -19.40
N VAL A 311 -18.67 6.98 -18.31
CA VAL A 311 -17.91 5.92 -17.64
C VAL A 311 -18.72 4.65 -17.56
N LEU A 312 -18.06 3.52 -17.85
CA LEU A 312 -18.55 2.17 -17.60
C LEU A 312 -17.65 1.48 -16.57
N GLY A 313 -18.18 1.20 -15.39
CA GLY A 313 -17.46 0.50 -14.32
C GLY A 313 -17.75 -0.99 -14.32
N VAL A 314 -16.74 -1.83 -14.04
CA VAL A 314 -16.87 -3.29 -13.93
C VAL A 314 -16.20 -3.78 -12.65
N ASP A 315 -16.95 -4.52 -11.82
CA ASP A 315 -16.43 -5.15 -10.58
C ASP A 315 -17.28 -6.37 -10.19
N ILE A 316 -16.79 -7.14 -9.22
CA ILE A 316 -17.51 -8.27 -8.61
C ILE A 316 -18.62 -7.81 -7.65
N LEU A 317 -18.54 -6.59 -7.12
CA LEU A 317 -19.51 -6.08 -6.14
C LEU A 317 -20.93 -6.10 -6.72
N GLY A 318 -21.91 -6.50 -5.89
CA GLY A 318 -23.31 -6.50 -6.30
C GLY A 318 -23.90 -5.08 -6.32
N ILE A 319 -24.83 -4.82 -7.23
CA ILE A 319 -25.57 -3.55 -7.29
C ILE A 319 -26.21 -3.22 -5.95
N ARG A 320 -26.74 -4.23 -5.23
CA ARG A 320 -27.32 -4.04 -3.87
C ARG A 320 -26.31 -3.54 -2.85
N ASP A 321 -25.03 -3.89 -2.99
CA ASP A 321 -23.97 -3.39 -2.11
C ASP A 321 -23.61 -1.95 -2.47
N LEU A 322 -23.70 -1.58 -3.74
CA LEU A 322 -23.50 -0.21 -4.21
C LEU A 322 -24.63 0.73 -3.76
N GLU A 323 -25.87 0.24 -3.65
CA GLU A 323 -27.01 1.01 -3.13
C GLU A 323 -26.86 1.38 -1.66
N LYS A 324 -26.09 0.62 -0.89
CA LYS A 324 -25.77 0.93 0.51
C LYS A 324 -24.77 2.07 0.67
N ILE A 325 -24.04 2.39 -0.40
CA ILE A 325 -23.03 3.43 -0.41
C ILE A 325 -23.69 4.76 -0.74
N LYS A 326 -23.79 5.62 0.28
CA LYS A 326 -24.40 6.95 0.14
C LYS A 326 -23.33 8.01 0.02
N LEU A 327 -23.52 8.95 -0.87
CA LEU A 327 -22.79 10.19 -0.94
C LEU A 327 -23.68 11.30 -0.39
N GLU A 328 -23.28 11.93 0.71
CA GLU A 328 -23.96 13.10 1.28
C GLU A 328 -23.31 14.37 0.75
N ASN A 329 -24.11 15.39 0.47
CA ASN A 329 -23.69 16.69 -0.12
C ASN A 329 -23.26 16.65 -1.59
N ASP A 330 -23.69 15.65 -2.33
CA ASP A 330 -23.55 15.65 -3.77
C ASP A 330 -24.49 16.71 -4.36
N LYS A 331 -23.97 17.93 -4.55
CA LYS A 331 -24.73 19.05 -5.20
C LYS A 331 -25.04 18.73 -6.66
N HIS A 332 -24.40 17.72 -7.20
CA HIS A 332 -24.61 17.19 -8.52
C HIS A 332 -25.33 15.85 -8.41
N ALA A 333 -26.66 15.92 -8.23
CA ALA A 333 -27.56 14.76 -8.24
C ALA A 333 -27.55 13.95 -9.57
N PHE A 334 -26.45 14.03 -10.32
CA PHE A 334 -26.26 13.36 -11.61
C PHE A 334 -25.93 11.88 -11.51
N ILE A 335 -25.60 11.41 -10.30
CA ILE A 335 -25.50 9.97 -10.07
C ILE A 335 -26.61 9.60 -9.09
N ASN A 336 -27.85 9.63 -9.54
CA ASN A 336 -28.86 8.85 -8.86
C ASN A 336 -28.46 7.37 -9.01
N ALA A 337 -28.91 6.52 -8.10
CA ALA A 337 -28.59 5.09 -8.13
C ALA A 337 -28.92 4.44 -9.49
N ASP A 338 -29.91 4.96 -10.21
CA ASP A 338 -30.35 4.44 -11.50
C ASP A 338 -29.35 4.74 -12.62
N THR A 339 -28.83 5.97 -12.71
CA THR A 339 -27.80 6.32 -13.70
C THR A 339 -26.50 5.52 -13.48
N PHE A 340 -26.13 5.25 -12.23
CA PHE A 340 -24.97 4.42 -11.94
C PHE A 340 -25.20 2.95 -12.29
N LYS A 341 -26.45 2.44 -12.13
CA LYS A 341 -26.80 1.06 -12.56
C LYS A 341 -26.62 0.85 -14.06
N GLU A 342 -26.95 1.85 -14.87
CA GLU A 342 -26.73 1.81 -16.32
C GLU A 342 -25.24 1.84 -16.69
N SER A 343 -24.41 2.48 -15.87
CA SER A 343 -22.96 2.63 -16.05
C SER A 343 -22.13 1.56 -15.36
N TYR A 344 -22.74 0.49 -14.83
CA TYR A 344 -22.06 -0.54 -14.05
C TYR A 344 -22.38 -1.96 -14.55
N ILE A 345 -21.35 -2.81 -14.56
CA ILE A 345 -21.45 -4.24 -14.83
C ILE A 345 -20.93 -5.02 -13.63
N GLN A 346 -21.77 -5.88 -13.05
CA GLN A 346 -21.36 -6.83 -12.05
C GLN A 346 -20.72 -8.06 -12.72
N GLN A 347 -19.37 -8.15 -12.65
CA GLN A 347 -18.62 -9.26 -13.21
C GLN A 347 -17.34 -9.53 -12.40
N ASP A 348 -17.12 -10.79 -12.06
CA ASP A 348 -15.84 -11.21 -11.46
C ASP A 348 -14.76 -11.28 -12.55
N LEU A 349 -13.81 -10.37 -12.46
CA LEU A 349 -12.69 -10.28 -13.40
C LEU A 349 -11.51 -11.20 -13.00
N CYS A 350 -11.59 -11.88 -11.84
CA CYS A 350 -10.59 -12.84 -11.43
C CYS A 350 -10.73 -14.22 -12.11
N PHE A 351 -11.91 -14.49 -12.72
CA PHE A 351 -12.22 -15.74 -13.40
C PHE A 351 -12.68 -15.46 -14.84
N LEU A 352 -11.73 -15.17 -15.72
CA LEU A 352 -11.98 -14.74 -17.10
C LEU A 352 -12.74 -15.75 -17.95
N ASP A 353 -12.49 -17.04 -17.70
CA ASP A 353 -13.20 -18.17 -18.33
C ASP A 353 -14.69 -18.21 -17.98
N LYS A 354 -15.10 -17.51 -16.92
CA LYS A 354 -16.48 -17.43 -16.43
C LYS A 354 -17.18 -16.12 -16.77
N ILE A 355 -16.54 -15.22 -17.52
CA ILE A 355 -17.20 -13.97 -17.94
C ILE A 355 -18.34 -14.33 -18.91
N LYS A 356 -19.56 -13.98 -18.50
CA LYS A 356 -20.78 -14.19 -19.31
C LYS A 356 -20.70 -13.37 -20.60
N GLU A 357 -21.40 -13.80 -21.63
CA GLU A 357 -21.37 -13.13 -22.94
C GLU A 357 -22.02 -11.73 -22.88
N GLU A 358 -23.11 -11.56 -22.16
CA GLU A 358 -23.79 -10.26 -22.00
C GLU A 358 -22.87 -9.14 -21.47
N PRO A 359 -22.07 -9.30 -20.38
CA PRO A 359 -21.06 -8.32 -19.99
C PRO A 359 -20.04 -8.01 -21.08
N LYS A 360 -19.57 -9.03 -21.82
CA LYS A 360 -18.60 -8.83 -22.92
C LYS A 360 -19.20 -7.99 -24.04
N GLU A 361 -20.42 -8.30 -24.46
CA GLU A 361 -21.12 -7.54 -25.51
C GLU A 361 -21.37 -6.09 -25.07
N ARG A 362 -21.74 -5.88 -23.82
CA ARG A 362 -21.94 -4.53 -23.27
C ARG A 362 -20.66 -3.71 -23.24
N ILE A 363 -19.53 -4.30 -22.85
CA ILE A 363 -18.22 -3.65 -22.90
C ILE A 363 -17.82 -3.35 -24.36
N ARG A 364 -18.01 -4.32 -25.28
CA ARG A 364 -17.70 -4.14 -26.71
C ARG A 364 -18.53 -3.04 -27.35
N SER A 365 -19.84 -2.99 -27.06
CA SER A 365 -20.74 -1.97 -27.58
C SER A 365 -20.46 -0.57 -27.02
N PHE A 366 -19.93 -0.49 -25.80
CA PHE A 366 -19.50 0.74 -25.18
C PHE A 366 -18.32 1.39 -25.93
N GLN A 367 -17.46 0.60 -26.57
CA GLN A 367 -16.30 1.06 -27.35
C GLN A 367 -15.46 2.09 -26.58
N PRO A 368 -14.77 1.73 -25.49
CA PRO A 368 -14.03 2.66 -24.66
C PRO A 368 -12.91 3.34 -25.44
N ASP A 369 -12.65 4.60 -25.13
CA ASP A 369 -11.53 5.39 -25.66
C ASP A 369 -10.31 5.34 -24.70
N LEU A 370 -10.57 5.15 -23.42
CA LEU A 370 -9.59 5.08 -22.35
C LEU A 370 -9.96 3.96 -21.37
N ILE A 371 -8.96 3.27 -20.86
CA ILE A 371 -9.14 2.20 -19.88
C ILE A 371 -8.46 2.60 -18.57
N ILE A 372 -9.15 2.40 -17.45
CA ILE A 372 -8.60 2.54 -16.11
C ILE A 372 -8.58 1.17 -15.44
N LEU A 373 -7.42 0.78 -14.92
CA LEU A 373 -7.20 -0.46 -14.20
C LEU A 373 -6.84 -0.16 -12.75
N ASN A 374 -7.56 -0.75 -11.81
CA ASN A 374 -7.25 -0.65 -10.38
C ASN A 374 -7.39 -2.02 -9.70
N PRO A 375 -6.58 -3.02 -10.12
CA PRO A 375 -6.72 -4.39 -9.65
C PRO A 375 -6.27 -4.56 -8.19
N PRO A 376 -6.61 -5.70 -7.54
CA PRO A 376 -6.11 -6.05 -6.22
C PRO A 376 -4.57 -6.21 -6.21
N ARG A 377 -3.99 -6.37 -5.02
CA ARG A 377 -2.52 -6.49 -4.81
C ARG A 377 -1.81 -7.56 -5.64
N SER A 378 -2.53 -8.59 -6.06
CA SER A 378 -2.01 -9.65 -6.93
C SER A 378 -1.73 -9.17 -8.36
N GLY A 379 -2.28 -8.02 -8.75
CA GLY A 379 -2.31 -7.59 -10.14
C GLY A 379 -3.10 -8.56 -11.02
N PHE A 380 -2.77 -8.62 -12.28
CA PHE A 380 -3.26 -9.66 -13.20
C PHE A 380 -2.31 -10.85 -13.21
N ILE A 381 -2.81 -12.05 -13.46
CA ILE A 381 -1.95 -13.09 -14.02
C ILE A 381 -1.80 -12.81 -15.54
N PRO A 382 -0.65 -13.14 -16.16
CA PRO A 382 -0.40 -12.81 -17.57
C PRO A 382 -1.50 -13.25 -18.53
N GLU A 383 -2.05 -14.45 -18.32
CA GLU A 383 -3.13 -15.01 -19.11
C GLU A 383 -4.42 -14.18 -19.02
N GLN A 384 -4.71 -13.61 -17.83
CA GLN A 384 -5.88 -12.76 -17.63
C GLN A 384 -5.72 -11.43 -18.37
N LEU A 385 -4.55 -10.79 -18.24
CA LEU A 385 -4.30 -9.53 -18.92
C LEU A 385 -4.33 -9.70 -20.43
N ASN A 386 -3.71 -10.75 -20.96
CA ASN A 386 -3.76 -11.09 -22.39
C ASN A 386 -5.19 -11.36 -22.87
N PHE A 387 -5.97 -12.14 -22.10
CA PHE A 387 -7.37 -12.40 -22.44
C PHE A 387 -8.21 -11.11 -22.48
N LEU A 388 -8.06 -10.24 -21.50
CA LEU A 388 -8.69 -8.91 -21.49
C LEU A 388 -8.30 -8.12 -22.74
N LEU A 389 -7.01 -8.05 -23.00
CA LEU A 389 -6.46 -7.35 -24.15
C LEU A 389 -6.99 -7.91 -25.49
N GLU A 390 -7.16 -9.19 -25.66
CA GLU A 390 -7.52 -9.84 -26.92
C GLU A 390 -9.03 -10.00 -27.14
N ASN A 391 -9.82 -10.18 -26.08
CA ASN A 391 -11.22 -10.59 -26.21
C ASN A 391 -12.23 -9.54 -25.74
N ILE A 392 -11.87 -8.76 -24.73
CA ILE A 392 -12.80 -7.75 -24.20
C ILE A 392 -12.57 -6.42 -24.89
N PHE A 393 -11.32 -6.10 -25.13
CA PHE A 393 -10.98 -4.81 -25.68
C PHE A 393 -10.97 -4.75 -27.20
N ASN A 394 -11.10 -5.87 -27.91
CA ASN A 394 -11.15 -6.00 -29.40
C ASN A 394 -10.24 -4.98 -30.12
N PHE A 395 -8.94 -5.13 -29.90
CA PHE A 395 -7.94 -4.09 -30.15
C PHE A 395 -7.46 -3.99 -31.58
N SER A 396 -8.30 -3.54 -32.43
CA SER A 396 -7.85 -2.67 -33.52
C SER A 396 -7.52 -1.25 -33.04
N TYR A 397 -7.79 -0.93 -31.77
CA TYR A 397 -7.68 0.41 -31.20
C TYR A 397 -6.56 0.53 -30.19
N GLN A 398 -5.76 1.58 -30.34
CA GLN A 398 -4.59 1.94 -29.53
C GLN A 398 -5.00 2.64 -28.24
N ASN A 399 -5.98 2.08 -27.49
CA ASN A 399 -6.53 2.75 -26.31
C ASN A 399 -5.48 2.93 -25.22
N PRO A 400 -5.27 4.13 -24.72
CA PRO A 400 -4.40 4.37 -23.58
C PRO A 400 -4.95 3.66 -22.35
N VAL A 401 -4.04 3.29 -21.44
CA VAL A 401 -4.37 2.61 -20.18
C VAL A 401 -3.82 3.41 -19.01
N ILE A 402 -4.67 3.82 -18.09
CA ILE A 402 -4.25 4.33 -16.77
C ILE A 402 -4.30 3.16 -15.81
N TYR A 403 -3.16 2.82 -15.20
CA TYR A 403 -3.05 1.71 -14.28
C TYR A 403 -2.65 2.18 -12.88
N SER A 404 -3.55 2.03 -11.89
CA SER A 404 -3.28 2.23 -10.48
C SER A 404 -2.92 0.90 -9.81
N SER A 405 -1.84 0.85 -9.01
CA SER A 405 -1.39 -0.36 -8.33
C SER A 405 -0.72 -0.07 -7.00
N CYS A 406 -1.06 -0.84 -5.97
CA CYS A 406 -0.42 -0.75 -4.65
C CYS A 406 0.78 -1.71 -4.48
N ASN A 407 1.25 -2.35 -5.56
CA ASN A 407 2.36 -3.31 -5.52
C ASN A 407 3.26 -3.17 -6.75
N GLY A 408 4.48 -2.67 -6.54
CA GLY A 408 5.43 -2.42 -7.63
C GLY A 408 5.89 -3.67 -8.38
N ALA A 409 5.96 -4.83 -7.71
CA ALA A 409 6.38 -6.07 -8.36
C ALA A 409 5.32 -6.58 -9.35
N THR A 410 4.05 -6.56 -8.95
CA THR A 410 2.94 -6.94 -9.84
C THR A 410 2.72 -5.90 -10.93
N PHE A 411 2.85 -4.60 -10.62
CA PHE A 411 2.82 -3.54 -11.62
C PHE A 411 3.89 -3.75 -12.70
N ALA A 412 5.14 -4.04 -12.30
CA ALA A 412 6.24 -4.23 -13.24
C ALA A 412 6.04 -5.47 -14.13
N ARG A 413 5.51 -6.56 -13.57
CA ARG A 413 5.13 -7.77 -14.32
C ARG A 413 4.03 -7.47 -15.35
N ASP A 414 2.98 -6.79 -14.92
CA ASP A 414 1.84 -6.47 -15.79
C ASP A 414 2.23 -5.43 -16.85
N ALA A 415 3.14 -4.50 -16.51
CA ALA A 415 3.74 -3.57 -17.47
C ALA A 415 4.56 -4.29 -18.54
N ALA A 416 5.27 -5.36 -18.19
CA ALA A 416 5.98 -6.19 -19.17
C ALA A 416 5.00 -6.83 -20.17
N CYS A 417 3.90 -7.40 -19.69
CA CYS A 417 2.85 -7.95 -20.57
C CYS A 417 2.25 -6.88 -21.51
N LEU A 418 2.02 -5.67 -21.00
CA LEU A 418 1.57 -4.55 -21.84
C LEU A 418 2.64 -4.16 -22.88
N SER A 419 3.92 -4.16 -22.49
CA SER A 419 5.03 -3.83 -23.40
C SER A 419 5.16 -4.87 -24.53
N GLU A 420 4.92 -6.14 -24.28
CA GLU A 420 4.86 -7.19 -25.31
C GLU A 420 3.77 -6.95 -26.36
N LYS A 421 2.72 -6.20 -25.99
CA LYS A 421 1.62 -5.79 -26.90
C LYS A 421 1.86 -4.41 -27.53
N GLY A 422 3.06 -3.84 -27.39
CA GLY A 422 3.47 -2.56 -27.98
C GLY A 422 3.12 -1.33 -27.17
N TYR A 423 2.77 -1.48 -25.87
CA TYR A 423 2.57 -0.33 -24.98
C TYR A 423 3.90 0.11 -24.35
N PHE A 424 4.00 1.39 -24.06
CA PHE A 424 5.08 1.96 -23.25
C PHE A 424 4.52 2.86 -22.14
N ILE A 425 5.27 3.03 -21.07
CA ILE A 425 4.90 3.93 -19.98
C ILE A 425 5.25 5.36 -20.39
N ASP A 426 4.23 6.18 -20.63
CA ASP A 426 4.37 7.60 -20.98
C ASP A 426 4.48 8.50 -19.74
N ASN A 427 3.76 8.18 -18.68
CA ASN A 427 3.79 8.90 -17.40
C ASN A 427 3.80 7.91 -16.25
N LEU A 428 4.59 8.19 -15.22
CA LEU A 428 4.71 7.34 -14.05
C LEU A 428 4.75 8.18 -12.77
N THR A 429 3.78 7.95 -11.90
CA THR A 429 3.65 8.66 -10.62
C THR A 429 3.67 7.67 -9.47
N LEU A 430 4.48 7.94 -8.45
CA LEU A 430 4.48 7.26 -7.17
C LEU A 430 3.76 8.15 -6.14
N LEU A 431 2.73 7.62 -5.48
CA LEU A 431 1.99 8.33 -4.43
C LEU A 431 2.25 7.65 -3.08
N ASP A 432 2.66 8.43 -2.08
CA ASP A 432 2.94 7.90 -0.76
C ASP A 432 1.67 7.78 0.11
N PHE A 433 0.81 6.82 -0.22
CA PHE A 433 -0.36 6.48 0.59
C PHE A 433 -0.01 5.95 1.99
N PHE A 434 1.22 5.46 2.18
CA PHE A 434 1.62 4.71 3.37
C PHE A 434 2.94 5.22 3.96
N PRO A 435 2.99 6.47 4.45
CA PRO A 435 4.17 7.01 5.13
C PRO A 435 4.77 6.05 6.16
N TRP A 436 6.10 6.02 6.27
CA TRP A 436 6.88 5.20 7.20
C TRP A 436 6.79 3.68 7.00
N THR A 437 6.08 3.24 5.96
CA THR A 437 6.03 1.83 5.56
C THR A 437 6.71 1.63 4.22
N ALA A 438 6.97 0.38 3.84
CA ALA A 438 7.54 0.04 2.55
C ALA A 438 6.52 0.06 1.38
N HIS A 439 5.26 0.39 1.67
CA HIS A 439 4.19 0.41 0.67
C HIS A 439 4.04 1.79 0.04
N TYR A 440 3.58 1.81 -1.20
CA TYR A 440 3.25 3.00 -1.98
C TYR A 440 2.21 2.64 -3.03
N GLU A 441 1.57 3.64 -3.61
CA GLU A 441 0.67 3.50 -4.76
C GLU A 441 1.40 3.99 -6.01
N ILE A 442 1.09 3.38 -7.14
CA ILE A 442 1.67 3.68 -8.44
C ILE A 442 0.54 4.06 -9.38
N LEU A 443 0.73 5.09 -10.17
CA LEU A 443 -0.16 5.45 -11.27
C LEU A 443 0.66 5.56 -12.54
N GLY A 444 0.42 4.66 -13.50
CA GLY A 444 1.08 4.64 -14.80
C GLY A 444 0.10 4.95 -15.93
N LEU A 445 0.49 5.82 -16.85
CA LEU A 445 -0.18 5.99 -18.14
C LEU A 445 0.57 5.20 -19.20
N PHE A 446 -0.10 4.26 -19.81
CA PHE A 446 0.43 3.47 -20.92
C PHE A 446 -0.18 3.96 -22.24
N LYS A 447 0.66 4.17 -23.22
CA LYS A 447 0.28 4.48 -24.59
C LYS A 447 0.84 3.42 -25.53
N LYS A 448 0.19 3.22 -26.65
CA LYS A 448 0.69 2.33 -27.70
C LYS A 448 1.56 3.12 -28.67
N ALA A 449 2.69 2.51 -29.10
CA ALA A 449 3.61 3.12 -30.06
C ALA A 449 2.98 3.23 -31.47
#